data_ea8318b22b19f6777978753eafb6e0c7
#
_entry.id   ea8318b22b19f6777978753eafb6e0c7
#
_cell.length_a   1.000
_cell.length_b   1.000
_cell.length_c   1.000
_cell.angle_alpha   90.00
_cell.angle_beta   90.00
_cell.angle_gamma   90.00
#
_symmetry.space_group_name_H-M   'P 1'
#
loop_
_entity.id
_entity.type
_entity.pdbx_description
1 polymer ?
#
loop_
_entity_poly.entity_id
_entity_poly.type
_entity_poly.pdbx_seq_one_letter_code
_entity_poly.pdbx_strand_id
1 'polypeptide(L)'
;MPIVTVSEANTVYSKTRLIKTGKNKGKPAREHWREAWERHRAQKNAIYYACAMIPSKVQLPCNVKLVRLGPRELDFDNLVVSQKYVRDAIAELITGDYVPGRADGDKRISWQYDQEKSKEYGVRIEISW
;
A
#
# COMPACT_ATOMS: atom_id res chain seq x y z
N MET A 1 11.28 -15.61 -16.65
CA MET A 1 10.02 -14.87 -16.44
C MET A 1 10.29 -13.39 -16.26
N PRO A 2 9.59 -12.51 -16.95
CA PRO A 2 9.80 -11.08 -16.75
C PRO A 2 9.38 -10.66 -15.35
N ILE A 3 10.13 -9.74 -14.75
CA ILE A 3 9.86 -9.21 -13.42
C ILE A 3 10.02 -7.69 -13.47
N VAL A 4 9.06 -7.00 -12.91
CA VAL A 4 9.16 -5.56 -12.62
C VAL A 4 9.25 -5.38 -11.12
N THR A 5 10.26 -4.66 -10.67
CA THR A 5 10.43 -4.33 -9.26
C THR A 5 10.43 -2.82 -9.09
N VAL A 6 9.60 -2.34 -8.19
CA VAL A 6 9.51 -0.92 -7.85
C VAL A 6 9.63 -0.78 -6.33
N SER A 7 10.45 0.16 -5.90
CA SER A 7 10.57 0.52 -4.49
C SER A 7 10.09 1.94 -4.29
N GLU A 8 9.17 2.15 -3.36
CA GLU A 8 8.63 3.45 -3.06
C GLU A 8 8.71 3.74 -1.56
N ALA A 9 9.29 4.87 -1.21
CA ALA A 9 9.29 5.34 0.16
C ALA A 9 7.88 5.81 0.51
N ASN A 10 7.25 5.11 1.42
CA ASN A 10 5.90 5.44 1.81
C ASN A 10 5.61 5.01 3.23
N THR A 11 4.86 5.81 3.89
CA THR A 11 4.38 5.55 5.23
C THR A 11 2.95 5.07 5.19
N VAL A 12 2.74 3.84 5.59
CA VAL A 12 1.43 3.18 5.53
C VAL A 12 0.94 2.92 6.95
N TYR A 13 0.80 3.94 7.74
CA TYR A 13 0.31 3.79 9.10
C TYR A 13 -0.50 5.01 9.54
N SER A 14 -1.43 4.78 10.43
CA SER A 14 -2.16 5.86 11.07
C SER A 14 -1.25 6.57 12.07
N LYS A 15 -1.20 7.88 11.98
CA LYS A 15 -0.52 8.69 13.00
C LYS A 15 -1.42 8.79 14.21
N THR A 16 -0.92 8.33 15.34
CA THR A 16 -1.57 8.53 16.63
C THR A 16 -0.91 9.70 17.33
N ARG A 17 -1.70 10.66 17.76
CA ARG A 17 -1.25 11.79 18.57
C ARG A 17 -1.94 11.77 19.92
N LEU A 18 -1.28 12.35 20.91
CA LEU A 18 -1.87 12.47 22.24
C LEU A 18 -2.81 13.67 22.31
N ILE A 19 -3.90 13.51 23.03
CA ILE A 19 -4.83 14.61 23.33
C ILE A 19 -4.16 15.56 24.32
N LYS A 20 -4.07 16.83 23.95
CA LYS A 20 -3.31 17.84 24.73
C LYS A 20 -4.11 18.49 25.85
N THR A 21 -5.43 18.53 25.75
CA THR A 21 -6.30 19.25 26.71
C THR A 21 -7.56 18.47 27.00
N GLY A 22 -8.20 18.78 28.14
CA GLY A 22 -9.49 18.24 28.49
C GLY A 22 -9.44 16.92 29.26
N LYS A 23 -10.61 16.29 29.37
CA LYS A 23 -10.84 15.06 30.13
C LYS A 23 -9.96 13.88 29.67
N ASN A 24 -9.65 13.85 28.39
CA ASN A 24 -8.89 12.76 27.78
C ASN A 24 -7.42 13.10 27.57
N LYS A 25 -6.90 14.14 28.24
CA LYS A 25 -5.50 14.54 28.14
C LYS A 25 -4.56 13.36 28.38
N GLY A 26 -3.58 13.21 27.51
CA GLY A 26 -2.59 12.12 27.56
C GLY A 26 -3.03 10.81 26.93
N LYS A 27 -4.29 10.70 26.47
CA LYS A 27 -4.79 9.52 25.76
C LYS A 27 -4.52 9.62 24.26
N PRO A 28 -4.35 8.49 23.56
CA PRO A 28 -4.24 8.48 22.10
C PRO A 28 -5.50 9.03 21.44
N ALA A 29 -5.32 9.90 20.46
CA ALA A 29 -6.41 10.39 19.62
C ALA A 29 -6.44 9.62 18.31
N ARG A 30 -7.63 9.27 17.83
CA ARG A 30 -7.78 8.70 16.50
C ARG A 30 -7.50 9.76 15.43
N GLU A 31 -6.91 9.31 14.32
CA GLU A 31 -6.73 10.14 13.15
C GLU A 31 -8.10 10.60 12.63
N HIS A 32 -8.21 11.88 12.27
CA HIS A 32 -9.43 12.41 11.67
C HIS A 32 -9.63 11.78 10.28
N TRP A 33 -10.88 11.51 9.88
CA TRP A 33 -11.17 10.86 8.61
C TRP A 33 -10.61 11.61 7.39
N ARG A 34 -10.51 12.95 7.44
CA ARG A 34 -9.90 13.76 6.38
C ARG A 34 -8.40 13.51 6.26
N GLU A 35 -7.72 13.42 7.40
CA GLU A 35 -6.27 13.13 7.43
C GLU A 35 -6.01 11.73 6.87
N ALA A 36 -6.83 10.76 7.27
CA ALA A 36 -6.75 9.41 6.75
C ALA A 36 -6.99 9.37 5.24
N TRP A 37 -8.01 10.06 4.76
CA TRP A 37 -8.34 10.13 3.34
C TRP A 37 -7.22 10.77 2.52
N GLU A 38 -6.67 11.88 3.00
CA GLU A 38 -5.54 12.56 2.35
C GLU A 38 -4.30 11.67 2.31
N ARG A 39 -4.00 10.98 3.39
CA ARG A 39 -2.89 10.05 3.46
C ARG A 39 -3.05 8.88 2.49
N HIS A 40 -4.23 8.29 2.41
CA HIS A 40 -4.53 7.21 1.48
C HIS A 40 -4.44 7.67 0.03
N ARG A 41 -4.95 8.86 -0.26
CA ARG A 41 -4.86 9.46 -1.59
C ARG A 41 -3.42 9.74 -1.99
N ALA A 42 -2.63 10.31 -1.09
CA ALA A 42 -1.21 10.56 -1.33
C ALA A 42 -0.44 9.26 -1.58
N GLN A 43 -0.76 8.22 -0.83
CA GLN A 43 -0.17 6.89 -1.01
C GLN A 43 -0.51 6.30 -2.38
N LYS A 44 -1.77 6.33 -2.79
CA LYS A 44 -2.18 5.87 -4.11
C LYS A 44 -1.50 6.66 -5.22
N ASN A 45 -1.43 7.97 -5.11
CA ASN A 45 -0.77 8.83 -6.09
C ASN A 45 0.73 8.52 -6.21
N ALA A 46 1.40 8.29 -5.10
CA ALA A 46 2.82 7.90 -5.11
C ALA A 46 3.03 6.58 -5.88
N ILE A 47 2.16 5.61 -5.67
CA ILE A 47 2.22 4.34 -6.39
C ILE A 47 1.91 4.52 -7.87
N TYR A 48 0.91 5.31 -8.25
CA TYR A 48 0.63 5.60 -9.64
C TYR A 48 1.83 6.24 -10.35
N TYR A 49 2.52 7.15 -9.69
CA TYR A 49 3.72 7.79 -10.22
C TYR A 49 4.86 6.82 -10.39
N ALA A 50 5.20 6.08 -9.33
CA ALA A 50 6.33 5.15 -9.34
C ALA A 50 6.11 3.99 -10.32
N CYS A 51 4.87 3.60 -10.55
CA CYS A 51 4.51 2.42 -11.32
C CYS A 51 3.84 2.74 -12.66
N ALA A 52 4.01 3.96 -13.17
CA ALA A 52 3.36 4.42 -14.40
C ALA A 52 3.66 3.54 -15.62
N MET A 53 4.78 2.82 -15.63
CA MET A 53 5.16 1.90 -16.70
C MET A 53 4.43 0.57 -16.72
N ILE A 54 3.74 0.21 -15.62
CA ILE A 54 3.11 -1.11 -15.47
C ILE A 54 2.11 -1.42 -16.58
N PRO A 55 1.19 -0.51 -16.97
CA PRO A 55 0.21 -0.83 -18.01
C PRO A 55 0.80 -1.27 -19.32
N SER A 56 2.02 -0.81 -19.66
CA SER A 56 2.68 -1.15 -20.92
C SER A 56 3.55 -2.41 -20.84
N LYS A 57 3.87 -2.89 -19.64
CA LYS A 57 4.82 -4.00 -19.46
C LYS A 57 4.21 -5.26 -18.90
N VAL A 58 3.31 -5.12 -17.93
CA VAL A 58 2.74 -6.26 -17.22
C VAL A 58 1.59 -6.88 -18.01
N GLN A 59 1.61 -8.20 -18.13
CA GLN A 59 0.58 -8.98 -18.79
C GLN A 59 -0.21 -9.80 -17.77
N LEU A 60 -1.51 -9.96 -17.99
CA LEU A 60 -2.35 -10.84 -17.20
C LEU A 60 -2.35 -12.27 -17.79
N PRO A 61 -2.39 -13.32 -16.98
CA PRO A 61 -2.38 -13.29 -15.52
C PRO A 61 -1.00 -12.96 -14.95
N CYS A 62 -0.96 -12.40 -13.75
CA CYS A 62 0.30 -12.02 -13.11
C CYS A 62 0.28 -12.31 -11.60
N ASN A 63 1.48 -12.29 -11.01
CA ASN A 63 1.67 -12.42 -9.58
C ASN A 63 2.23 -11.11 -9.04
N VAL A 64 1.66 -10.60 -7.97
CA VAL A 64 2.13 -9.38 -7.31
C VAL A 64 2.52 -9.71 -5.88
N LYS A 65 3.76 -9.40 -5.54
CA LYS A 65 4.28 -9.51 -4.17
C LYS A 65 4.52 -8.12 -3.61
N LEU A 66 3.86 -7.81 -2.51
CA LEU A 66 4.00 -6.55 -1.80
C LEU A 66 4.88 -6.77 -0.57
N VAL A 67 6.07 -6.17 -0.56
CA VAL A 67 7.03 -6.28 0.54
C VAL A 67 7.03 -4.98 1.32
N ARG A 68 6.47 -5.01 2.53
CA ARG A 68 6.50 -3.85 3.42
C ARG A 68 7.91 -3.68 4.00
N LEU A 69 8.41 -2.46 3.94
CA LEU A 69 9.68 -2.08 4.57
C LEU A 69 9.38 -1.21 5.79
N GLY A 70 10.01 -1.50 6.90
CA GLY A 70 9.84 -0.71 8.12
C GLY A 70 10.66 -1.27 9.28
N PRO A 71 10.80 -0.47 10.37
CA PRO A 71 11.66 -0.85 11.50
C PRO A 71 11.04 -1.93 12.40
N ARG A 72 9.73 -2.11 12.35
CA ARG A 72 9.01 -3.10 13.16
C ARG A 72 8.29 -4.10 12.28
N GLU A 73 8.32 -5.34 12.70
CA GLU A 73 7.53 -6.40 12.09
C GLU A 73 6.07 -6.31 12.53
N LEU A 74 5.16 -6.46 11.56
CA LEU A 74 3.72 -6.53 11.82
C LEU A 74 3.26 -7.98 11.80
N ASP A 75 2.19 -8.28 12.54
CA ASP A 75 1.48 -9.54 12.35
C ASP A 75 0.81 -9.56 10.96
N PHE A 76 0.42 -10.74 10.51
CA PHE A 76 -0.06 -10.92 9.13
C PHE A 76 -1.30 -10.07 8.83
N ASP A 77 -2.25 -10.00 9.75
CA ASP A 77 -3.47 -9.22 9.54
C ASP A 77 -3.18 -7.74 9.36
N ASN A 78 -2.32 -7.18 10.21
CA ASN A 78 -1.89 -5.78 10.09
C ASN A 78 -1.05 -5.54 8.85
N LEU A 79 -0.22 -6.49 8.46
CA LEU A 79 0.54 -6.40 7.22
C LEU A 79 -0.38 -6.27 6.01
N VAL A 80 -1.38 -7.11 5.88
CA VAL A 80 -2.35 -7.07 4.78
C VAL A 80 -3.11 -5.74 4.76
N VAL A 81 -3.61 -5.30 5.91
CA VAL A 81 -4.32 -4.02 6.03
C VAL A 81 -3.43 -2.84 5.65
N SER A 82 -2.17 -2.86 6.06
CA SER A 82 -1.22 -1.79 5.73
C SER A 82 -0.97 -1.62 4.24
N GLN A 83 -1.18 -2.66 3.44
CA GLN A 83 -0.92 -2.66 2.00
C GLN A 83 -2.19 -2.48 1.15
N LYS A 84 -3.34 -2.24 1.77
CA LYS A 84 -4.60 -2.16 1.04
C LYS A 84 -4.58 -1.15 -0.12
N TYR A 85 -4.14 0.07 0.14
CA TYR A 85 -4.17 1.14 -0.88
C TYR A 85 -3.07 0.98 -1.93
N VAL A 86 -1.95 0.38 -1.56
CA VAL A 86 -0.91 -0.02 -2.52
C VAL A 86 -1.48 -1.08 -3.46
N ARG A 87 -2.13 -2.09 -2.91
CA ARG A 87 -2.79 -3.15 -3.68
C ARG A 87 -3.83 -2.58 -4.64
N ASP A 88 -4.70 -1.70 -4.15
CA ASP A 88 -5.73 -1.06 -4.96
C ASP A 88 -5.11 -0.32 -6.15
N ALA A 89 -4.09 0.49 -5.91
CA ALA A 89 -3.42 1.26 -6.96
C ALA A 89 -2.75 0.36 -8.00
N ILE A 90 -2.06 -0.68 -7.57
CA ILE A 90 -1.40 -1.63 -8.48
C ILE A 90 -2.44 -2.39 -9.31
N ALA A 91 -3.52 -2.84 -8.70
CA ALA A 91 -4.59 -3.54 -9.40
C ALA A 91 -5.24 -2.66 -10.46
N GLU A 92 -5.50 -1.39 -10.14
CA GLU A 92 -6.04 -0.41 -11.08
C GLU A 92 -5.10 -0.18 -12.27
N LEU A 93 -3.80 -0.06 -12.01
CA LEU A 93 -2.80 0.11 -13.07
C LEU A 93 -2.72 -1.12 -13.99
N ILE A 94 -2.75 -2.31 -13.42
CA ILE A 94 -2.63 -3.56 -14.20
C ILE A 94 -3.89 -3.81 -15.03
N THR A 95 -5.08 -3.62 -14.44
CA THR A 95 -6.35 -3.94 -15.10
C THR A 95 -6.90 -2.80 -15.96
N GLY A 96 -6.49 -1.56 -15.69
CA GLY A 96 -7.10 -0.37 -16.28
C GLY A 96 -8.49 -0.04 -15.75
N ASP A 97 -8.94 -0.72 -14.71
CA ASP A 97 -10.26 -0.52 -14.10
C ASP A 97 -10.10 0.32 -12.82
N TYR A 98 -10.53 1.57 -12.89
CA TYR A 98 -10.40 2.54 -11.79
C TYR A 98 -11.68 2.70 -10.96
N VAL A 99 -12.64 1.82 -11.13
CA VAL A 99 -13.84 1.82 -10.27
C VAL A 99 -13.44 1.35 -8.87
N PRO A 100 -13.71 2.14 -7.81
CA PRO A 100 -13.31 1.80 -6.46
C PRO A 100 -13.75 0.40 -6.02
N GLY A 101 -12.81 -0.36 -5.44
CA GLY A 101 -13.09 -1.67 -4.88
C GLY A 101 -13.27 -2.81 -5.89
N ARG A 102 -12.96 -2.58 -7.17
CA ARG A 102 -13.24 -3.55 -8.23
C ARG A 102 -11.99 -4.28 -8.74
N ALA A 103 -10.94 -3.53 -9.03
CA ALA A 103 -9.74 -4.09 -9.65
C ALA A 103 -8.98 -5.08 -8.76
N ASP A 104 -8.95 -4.86 -7.46
CA ASP A 104 -8.23 -5.70 -6.50
C ASP A 104 -8.86 -7.09 -6.32
N GLY A 105 -10.11 -7.25 -6.74
CA GLY A 105 -10.80 -8.54 -6.78
C GLY A 105 -10.63 -9.33 -8.08
N ASP A 106 -9.84 -8.83 -9.03
CA ASP A 106 -9.61 -9.51 -10.30
C ASP A 106 -8.83 -10.81 -10.07
N LYS A 107 -9.43 -11.93 -10.48
CA LYS A 107 -8.89 -13.27 -10.24
C LYS A 107 -7.63 -13.59 -11.06
N ARG A 108 -7.32 -12.77 -12.06
CA ARG A 108 -6.11 -12.93 -12.87
C ARG A 108 -4.86 -12.41 -12.18
N ILE A 109 -5.01 -11.74 -11.03
CA ILE A 109 -3.91 -11.25 -10.21
C ILE A 109 -3.82 -12.11 -8.95
N SER A 110 -2.64 -12.68 -8.71
CA SER A 110 -2.33 -13.39 -7.47
C SER A 110 -1.52 -12.48 -6.55
N TRP A 111 -1.91 -12.40 -5.30
CA TRP A 111 -1.32 -11.49 -4.32
C TRP A 111 -0.52 -12.24 -3.26
N GLN A 112 0.67 -11.74 -2.97
CA GLN A 112 1.50 -12.21 -1.86
C GLN A 112 1.95 -11.02 -1.02
N TYR A 113 2.11 -11.25 0.28
CA TYR A 113 2.54 -10.24 1.23
C TYR A 113 3.77 -10.72 1.95
N ASP A 114 4.74 -9.83 2.10
CA ASP A 114 5.96 -10.09 2.85
C ASP A 114 6.41 -8.80 3.54
N GLN A 115 7.41 -8.89 4.37
CA GLN A 115 7.97 -7.74 5.05
C GLN A 115 9.46 -7.94 5.34
N GLU A 116 10.19 -6.84 5.35
CA GLU A 116 11.60 -6.78 5.67
C GLU A 116 11.86 -5.63 6.64
N LYS A 117 12.79 -5.82 7.56
CA LYS A 117 13.24 -4.74 8.42
C LYS A 117 14.02 -3.71 7.62
N SER A 118 13.67 -2.45 7.81
CA SER A 118 14.35 -1.31 7.21
C SER A 118 14.25 -0.12 8.17
N LYS A 119 15.27 0.73 8.18
CA LYS A 119 15.23 1.97 8.95
C LYS A 119 14.15 2.93 8.44
N GLU A 120 13.88 2.90 7.15
CA GLU A 120 12.89 3.75 6.50
C GLU A 120 11.65 2.95 6.15
N TYR A 121 10.50 3.61 6.19
CA TYR A 121 9.25 3.03 5.74
C TYR A 121 9.16 3.03 4.22
N GLY A 122 8.64 1.97 3.66
CA GLY A 122 8.45 1.86 2.23
C GLY A 122 7.73 0.59 1.84
N VAL A 123 7.59 0.41 0.53
CA VAL A 123 7.08 -0.82 -0.06
C VAL A 123 7.91 -1.16 -1.29
N ARG A 124 8.25 -2.43 -1.42
CA ARG A 124 8.81 -2.98 -2.67
C ARG A 124 7.73 -3.82 -3.34
N ILE A 125 7.48 -3.54 -4.58
CA ILE A 125 6.45 -4.21 -5.37
C ILE A 125 7.17 -5.05 -6.42
N GLU A 126 6.94 -6.35 -6.37
CA GLU A 126 7.51 -7.30 -7.32
C GLU A 126 6.38 -7.93 -8.12
N ILE A 127 6.38 -7.75 -9.43
CA ILE A 127 5.35 -8.25 -10.33
C ILE A 127 6.00 -9.20 -11.32
N SER A 128 5.43 -10.41 -11.44
CA SER A 128 5.88 -11.43 -12.39
C SER A 128 4.73 -11.95 -13.23
N TRP A 129 5.01 -12.30 -14.48
CA TRP A 129 4.04 -12.83 -15.42
C TRP A 129 4.64 -13.77 -16.44
#